data_6ad8cdbc9ecccbc6fed8e4728631b45c
#
_entry.id   6ad8cdbc9ecccbc6fed8e4728631b45c
#
_cell.length_a   1.000
_cell.length_b   1.000
_cell.length_c   1.000
_cell.angle_alpha   90.00
_cell.angle_beta   90.00
_cell.angle_gamma   90.00
#
_symmetry.space_group_name_H-M   'P 1'
#
loop_
_entity.id
_entity.type
_entity.pdbx_description
1 polymer ?
#
loop_
_entity_poly.entity_id
_entity_poly.type
_entity_poly.pdbx_seq_one_letter_code
_entity_poly.pdbx_strand_id
1 'polypeptide(L)'
;MTQEVKVFVKDRQLVLPGQVLAEGALKAGPHVYKDGSKLRSMKIGLASIRENTISIIPLRGGYFPRVGDIIVGKVIDADSRHLLLDIKSPMPGILPIKGGTRIKIGDTVKARIKSFDGISHPILTIRGPKLGKVRNAVIFDVEPMKIPRIIGRKGSMINMMKEIVGCEIEVGQNGKVIVYSKDPAKLRLIEEALRKIEREAHISGLSDKIRNMLEKGVRNANIRRKEA
;
A
#
# COMPACT_ATOMS: atom_id res chain seq x y z
N MET A 1 33.68 -14.68 22.91
CA MET A 1 34.04 -13.32 22.44
C MET A 1 32.80 -12.61 22.00
N THR A 2 32.29 -11.72 22.83
CA THR A 2 31.13 -10.87 22.51
C THR A 2 31.60 -9.83 21.46
N GLN A 3 31.19 -10.01 20.19
CA GLN A 3 31.50 -9.01 19.18
C GLN A 3 30.80 -7.71 19.55
N GLU A 4 31.58 -6.67 19.80
CA GLU A 4 31.10 -5.33 20.12
C GLU A 4 30.25 -4.80 18.95
N VAL A 5 29.03 -4.40 19.24
CA VAL A 5 28.11 -3.87 18.24
C VAL A 5 28.40 -2.39 18.05
N LYS A 6 28.82 -1.98 16.86
CA LYS A 6 28.98 -0.57 16.46
C LYS A 6 27.87 -0.14 15.51
N VAL A 7 27.08 0.84 15.90
CA VAL A 7 26.02 1.43 15.05
C VAL A 7 26.51 2.79 14.54
N PHE A 8 26.46 2.99 13.22
CA PHE A 8 26.97 4.18 12.52
C PHE A 8 25.88 5.18 12.15
N VAL A 9 24.62 4.84 12.38
CA VAL A 9 23.45 5.66 12.01
C VAL A 9 22.54 5.84 13.22
N LYS A 10 21.83 6.97 13.28
CA LYS A 10 20.79 7.23 14.29
C LYS A 10 19.43 6.69 13.80
N ASP A 11 18.51 6.40 14.73
CA ASP A 11 17.12 6.09 14.36
C ASP A 11 16.52 7.27 13.60
N ARG A 12 15.77 6.97 12.52
CA ARG A 12 15.20 7.92 11.57
C ARG A 12 16.23 8.75 10.76
N GLN A 13 17.48 8.41 10.78
CA GLN A 13 18.48 9.04 9.92
C GLN A 13 18.29 8.60 8.47
N LEU A 14 18.41 9.57 7.54
CA LEU A 14 18.44 9.28 6.11
C LEU A 14 19.71 8.52 5.74
N VAL A 15 19.55 7.44 4.99
CA VAL A 15 20.64 6.59 4.52
C VAL A 15 20.53 6.32 3.02
N LEU A 16 21.68 6.12 2.39
CA LEU A 16 21.81 5.84 0.96
C LEU A 16 22.08 4.35 0.71
N PRO A 17 21.75 3.82 -0.48
CA PRO A 17 22.12 2.46 -0.85
C PRO A 17 23.63 2.22 -0.72
N GLY A 18 24.02 1.06 -0.16
CA GLY A 18 25.42 0.70 0.10
C GLY A 18 26.00 1.30 1.38
N GLN A 19 25.39 2.30 2.00
CA GLN A 19 25.87 2.91 3.24
C GLN A 19 25.93 1.86 4.36
N VAL A 20 27.04 1.88 5.12
CA VAL A 20 27.22 1.04 6.32
C VAL A 20 26.32 1.58 7.43
N LEU A 21 25.53 0.71 8.02
CA LEU A 21 24.56 1.01 9.07
C LEU A 21 25.08 0.60 10.45
N ALA A 22 25.68 -0.59 10.51
CA ALA A 22 26.21 -1.16 11.73
C ALA A 22 27.27 -2.22 11.42
N GLU A 23 28.04 -2.58 12.43
CA GLU A 23 28.99 -3.69 12.41
C GLU A 23 28.82 -4.52 13.69
N GLY A 24 28.88 -5.86 13.56
CA GLY A 24 28.76 -6.79 14.69
C GLY A 24 27.46 -7.60 14.70
N ALA A 25 26.99 -8.01 15.87
CA ALA A 25 25.95 -9.03 16.06
C ALA A 25 24.50 -8.53 15.93
N LEU A 26 24.24 -7.47 15.14
CA LEU A 26 22.88 -7.04 14.84
C LEU A 26 22.22 -7.88 13.75
N LYS A 27 20.88 -8.02 13.82
CA LYS A 27 20.08 -8.70 12.80
C LYS A 27 19.76 -7.74 11.66
N ALA A 28 19.95 -8.21 10.42
CA ALA A 28 19.49 -7.50 9.24
C ALA A 28 17.95 -7.61 9.14
N GLY A 29 17.27 -6.47 9.21
CA GLY A 29 15.85 -6.35 8.94
C GLY A 29 15.57 -6.04 7.47
N PRO A 30 14.32 -5.68 7.11
CA PRO A 30 13.92 -5.34 5.75
C PRO A 30 14.83 -4.27 5.13
N HIS A 31 15.22 -4.50 3.86
CA HIS A 31 16.06 -3.61 3.04
C HIS A 31 17.47 -3.36 3.58
N VAL A 32 17.98 -4.29 4.38
CA VAL A 32 19.37 -4.34 4.84
C VAL A 32 19.99 -5.67 4.39
N TYR A 33 21.22 -5.61 3.92
CA TYR A 33 21.99 -6.83 3.59
C TYR A 33 23.27 -6.88 4.41
N LYS A 34 23.76 -8.09 4.57
CA LYS A 34 25.00 -8.37 5.28
C LYS A 34 26.17 -8.46 4.30
N ASP A 35 27.21 -7.68 4.57
CA ASP A 35 28.47 -7.66 3.83
C ASP A 35 29.61 -7.92 4.84
N GLY A 36 30.00 -9.19 4.97
CA GLY A 36 30.92 -9.64 6.01
C GLY A 36 30.36 -9.40 7.41
N SER A 37 31.09 -8.62 8.24
CA SER A 37 30.65 -8.18 9.57
C SER A 37 29.71 -6.95 9.53
N LYS A 38 29.58 -6.31 8.37
CA LYS A 38 28.86 -5.04 8.22
C LYS A 38 27.44 -5.25 7.70
N LEU A 39 26.51 -4.44 8.20
CA LEU A 39 25.16 -4.31 7.69
C LEU A 39 25.06 -3.04 6.84
N ARG A 40 24.55 -3.20 5.61
CA ARG A 40 24.43 -2.10 4.63
C ARG A 40 23.01 -1.93 4.16
N SER A 41 22.67 -0.68 3.79
CA SER A 41 21.38 -0.35 3.22
C SER A 41 21.27 -0.81 1.77
N MET A 42 20.11 -1.42 1.42
CA MET A 42 19.77 -1.76 0.03
C MET A 42 19.06 -0.62 -0.71
N LYS A 43 18.46 0.32 0.02
CA LYS A 43 17.64 1.39 -0.55
C LYS A 43 17.88 2.72 0.13
N ILE A 44 17.54 3.81 -0.57
CA ILE A 44 17.42 5.12 0.06
C ILE A 44 16.22 5.10 1.00
N GLY A 45 16.40 5.53 2.25
CA GLY A 45 15.35 5.48 3.26
C GLY A 45 15.80 5.99 4.62
N LEU A 46 14.92 5.83 5.59
CA LEU A 46 15.21 6.14 6.99
C LEU A 46 15.62 4.87 7.73
N ALA A 47 16.75 4.91 8.43
CA ALA A 47 17.15 3.83 9.31
C ALA A 47 16.11 3.66 10.44
N SER A 48 15.77 2.43 10.77
CA SER A 48 14.93 2.11 11.92
C SER A 48 15.64 1.05 12.76
N ILE A 49 15.93 1.42 14.00
CA ILE A 49 16.64 0.59 14.95
C ILE A 49 15.65 0.16 16.01
N ARG A 50 15.38 -1.13 16.12
CA ARG A 50 14.49 -1.70 17.13
C ARG A 50 15.18 -2.89 17.79
N GLU A 51 15.35 -2.80 19.12
CA GLU A 51 16.02 -3.85 19.90
C GLU A 51 17.36 -4.25 19.25
N ASN A 52 17.45 -5.44 18.69
CA ASN A 52 18.64 -5.97 18.06
C ASN A 52 18.54 -6.07 16.51
N THR A 53 17.63 -5.32 15.90
CA THR A 53 17.37 -5.36 14.45
C THR A 53 17.49 -3.97 13.84
N ILE A 54 18.28 -3.85 12.77
CA ILE A 54 18.34 -2.63 11.95
C ILE A 54 17.66 -2.87 10.61
N SER A 55 16.77 -1.96 10.23
CA SER A 55 15.98 -2.01 9.00
C SER A 55 15.93 -0.66 8.33
N ILE A 56 15.54 -0.60 7.06
CA ILE A 56 15.34 0.64 6.32
C ILE A 56 13.87 0.79 5.97
N ILE A 57 13.33 1.98 6.27
CA ILE A 57 12.02 2.42 5.80
C ILE A 57 12.29 3.18 4.51
N PRO A 58 12.02 2.63 3.31
CA PRO A 58 12.36 3.30 2.06
C PRO A 58 11.53 4.55 1.88
N LEU A 59 12.14 5.63 1.37
CA LEU A 59 11.44 6.90 1.07
C LEU A 59 10.62 6.81 -0.21
N ARG A 60 11.08 5.99 -1.17
CA ARG A 60 10.38 5.67 -2.42
C ARG A 60 10.55 4.20 -2.72
N GLY A 61 9.55 3.57 -3.24
CA GLY A 61 9.64 2.18 -3.63
C GLY A 61 8.30 1.64 -4.09
N GLY A 62 8.35 0.72 -5.05
CA GLY A 62 7.20 -0.10 -5.43
C GLY A 62 6.71 -0.93 -4.25
N TYR A 63 5.54 -1.48 -4.41
CA TYR A 63 4.99 -2.43 -3.46
C TYR A 63 5.84 -3.70 -3.40
N PHE A 64 6.18 -4.13 -2.20
CA PHE A 64 6.82 -5.42 -1.97
C PHE A 64 5.85 -6.34 -1.22
N PRO A 65 5.49 -7.50 -1.79
CA PRO A 65 4.49 -8.40 -1.24
C PRO A 65 4.84 -8.91 0.16
N ARG A 66 3.81 -9.03 1.02
CA ARG A 66 3.93 -9.69 2.32
C ARG A 66 2.77 -10.64 2.51
N VAL A 67 3.02 -11.78 3.13
CA VAL A 67 1.96 -12.75 3.45
C VAL A 67 0.91 -12.09 4.32
N GLY A 68 -0.37 -12.26 3.94
CA GLY A 68 -1.50 -11.65 4.62
C GLY A 68 -1.98 -10.32 4.03
N ASP A 69 -1.16 -9.62 3.21
CA ASP A 69 -1.55 -8.36 2.57
C ASP A 69 -2.79 -8.55 1.70
N ILE A 70 -3.70 -7.59 1.78
CA ILE A 70 -4.81 -7.46 0.83
C ILE A 70 -4.34 -6.53 -0.28
N ILE A 71 -4.41 -7.01 -1.50
CA ILE A 71 -3.99 -6.30 -2.70
C ILE A 71 -5.12 -6.21 -3.73
N VAL A 72 -4.98 -5.27 -4.64
CA VAL A 72 -5.86 -5.12 -5.79
C VAL A 72 -5.02 -5.25 -7.05
N GLY A 73 -5.29 -6.26 -7.86
CA GLY A 73 -4.54 -6.55 -9.07
C GLY A 73 -5.43 -6.57 -10.31
N LYS A 74 -4.83 -6.30 -11.46
CA LYS A 74 -5.47 -6.48 -12.76
C LYS A 74 -5.03 -7.81 -13.35
N VAL A 75 -5.95 -8.61 -13.83
CA VAL A 75 -5.63 -9.86 -14.54
C VAL A 75 -4.97 -9.51 -15.87
N ILE A 76 -3.74 -9.96 -16.06
CA ILE A 76 -2.93 -9.71 -17.24
C ILE A 76 -2.81 -10.95 -18.13
N ASP A 77 -2.95 -12.14 -17.53
CA ASP A 77 -2.92 -13.40 -18.25
C ASP A 77 -3.77 -14.46 -17.52
N ALA A 78 -4.20 -15.50 -18.24
CA ALA A 78 -5.05 -16.55 -17.71
C ALA A 78 -4.77 -17.88 -18.42
N ASP A 79 -4.53 -18.91 -17.65
CA ASP A 79 -4.51 -20.31 -18.12
C ASP A 79 -5.66 -21.13 -17.51
N SER A 80 -5.67 -22.44 -17.76
CA SER A 80 -6.72 -23.36 -17.27
C SER A 80 -6.76 -23.50 -15.74
N ARG A 81 -5.67 -23.18 -15.03
CA ARG A 81 -5.49 -23.40 -13.59
C ARG A 81 -5.13 -22.13 -12.80
N HIS A 82 -4.64 -21.08 -13.46
CA HIS A 82 -4.13 -19.89 -12.82
C HIS A 82 -4.53 -18.62 -13.55
N LEU A 83 -4.68 -17.53 -12.80
CA LEU A 83 -4.70 -16.16 -13.31
C LEU A 83 -3.44 -15.45 -12.86
N LEU A 84 -2.83 -14.73 -13.77
CA LEU A 84 -1.68 -13.87 -13.49
C LEU A 84 -2.18 -12.44 -13.27
N LEU A 85 -1.85 -11.85 -12.12
CA LEU A 85 -2.29 -10.52 -11.74
C LEU A 85 -1.12 -9.54 -11.64
N ASP A 86 -1.22 -8.42 -12.33
CA ASP A 86 -0.38 -7.26 -12.05
C ASP A 86 -0.81 -6.66 -10.70
N ILE A 87 0.05 -6.75 -9.72
CA ILE A 87 -0.15 -6.26 -8.36
C ILE A 87 0.79 -5.11 -8.00
N LYS A 88 1.44 -4.48 -8.99
CA LYS A 88 2.46 -3.43 -8.81
C LYS A 88 3.67 -3.87 -7.98
N SER A 89 4.00 -5.14 -7.99
CA SER A 89 5.24 -5.68 -7.44
C SER A 89 6.19 -6.11 -8.57
N PRO A 90 7.48 -6.32 -8.28
CA PRO A 90 8.45 -6.78 -9.29
C PRO A 90 8.01 -8.06 -10.00
N MET A 91 7.29 -8.93 -9.29
CA MET A 91 6.74 -10.17 -9.82
C MET A 91 5.22 -10.12 -9.78
N PRO A 92 4.50 -10.49 -10.86
CA PRO A 92 3.06 -10.61 -10.83
C PRO A 92 2.59 -11.71 -9.87
N GLY A 93 1.40 -11.55 -9.34
CA GLY A 93 0.80 -12.53 -8.43
C GLY A 93 0.10 -13.65 -9.17
N ILE A 94 0.24 -14.88 -8.70
CA ILE A 94 -0.47 -16.05 -9.22
C ILE A 94 -1.69 -16.32 -8.36
N LEU A 95 -2.88 -16.28 -8.97
CA LEU A 95 -4.14 -16.67 -8.35
C LEU A 95 -4.57 -18.04 -8.88
N PRO A 96 -4.42 -19.12 -8.09
CA PRO A 96 -4.94 -20.43 -8.48
C PRO A 96 -6.46 -20.40 -8.58
N ILE A 97 -6.99 -20.88 -9.68
CA ILE A 97 -8.44 -21.00 -9.92
C ILE A 97 -8.83 -22.47 -10.00
N LYS A 98 -10.01 -22.76 -9.50
CA LYS A 98 -10.71 -24.00 -9.80
C LYS A 98 -11.66 -23.72 -10.97
N GLY A 99 -11.87 -24.69 -11.84
CA GLY A 99 -12.74 -24.53 -13.01
C GLY A 99 -14.06 -23.82 -12.71
N GLY A 100 -14.54 -22.99 -13.65
CA GLY A 100 -15.79 -22.23 -13.50
C GLY A 100 -15.65 -20.81 -12.94
N THR A 101 -14.43 -20.28 -12.79
CA THR A 101 -14.26 -18.89 -12.37
C THR A 101 -14.76 -17.91 -13.44
N ARG A 102 -15.51 -16.85 -13.02
CA ARG A 102 -16.02 -15.80 -13.90
C ARG A 102 -15.07 -14.62 -14.03
N ILE A 103 -13.80 -14.79 -13.68
CA ILE A 103 -12.77 -13.75 -13.76
C ILE A 103 -12.04 -13.94 -15.09
N LYS A 104 -11.88 -12.84 -15.86
CA LYS A 104 -11.27 -12.82 -17.18
C LYS A 104 -10.08 -11.87 -17.21
N ILE A 105 -9.25 -11.98 -18.26
CA ILE A 105 -8.18 -11.00 -18.53
C ILE A 105 -8.79 -9.60 -18.60
N GLY A 106 -8.12 -8.63 -17.99
CA GLY A 106 -8.58 -7.26 -17.86
C GLY A 106 -9.43 -6.95 -16.63
N ASP A 107 -9.96 -7.99 -15.95
CA ASP A 107 -10.71 -7.79 -14.71
C ASP A 107 -9.81 -7.33 -13.57
N THR A 108 -10.38 -6.52 -12.68
CA THR A 108 -9.74 -6.16 -11.43
C THR A 108 -10.19 -7.10 -10.33
N VAL A 109 -9.23 -7.60 -9.56
CA VAL A 109 -9.45 -8.57 -8.49
C VAL A 109 -8.83 -8.08 -7.20
N LYS A 110 -9.60 -8.13 -6.13
CA LYS A 110 -9.11 -7.94 -4.77
C LYS A 110 -8.78 -9.31 -4.18
N ALA A 111 -7.54 -9.52 -3.81
CA ALA A 111 -7.02 -10.80 -3.33
C ALA A 111 -6.16 -10.61 -2.08
N ARG A 112 -5.89 -11.70 -1.38
CA ARG A 112 -4.94 -11.76 -0.28
C ARG A 112 -3.72 -12.55 -0.70
N ILE A 113 -2.53 -12.11 -0.28
CA ILE A 113 -1.31 -12.90 -0.44
C ILE A 113 -1.34 -14.06 0.54
N LYS A 114 -1.39 -15.28 0.01
CA LYS A 114 -1.44 -16.53 0.77
C LYS A 114 -0.03 -16.97 1.18
N SER A 115 0.93 -16.89 0.24
CA SER A 115 2.33 -17.25 0.47
C SER A 115 3.24 -16.46 -0.45
N PHE A 116 4.45 -16.18 0.02
CA PHE A 116 5.51 -15.52 -0.73
C PHE A 116 6.86 -15.82 -0.06
N ASP A 117 7.82 -16.23 -0.85
CA ASP A 117 9.18 -16.59 -0.41
C ASP A 117 10.19 -15.44 -0.55
N GLY A 118 9.75 -14.30 -1.10
CA GLY A 118 10.59 -13.13 -1.35
C GLY A 118 11.26 -13.09 -2.72
N ILE A 119 11.21 -14.16 -3.51
CA ILE A 119 11.90 -14.33 -4.80
C ILE A 119 10.94 -14.68 -5.92
N SER A 120 10.08 -15.69 -5.69
CA SER A 120 9.16 -16.22 -6.70
C SER A 120 7.89 -15.37 -6.83
N HIS A 121 6.96 -15.81 -7.65
CA HIS A 121 5.66 -15.19 -7.77
C HIS A 121 4.85 -15.35 -6.47
N PRO A 122 4.28 -14.28 -5.89
CA PRO A 122 3.40 -14.40 -4.75
C PRO A 122 2.11 -15.15 -5.10
N ILE A 123 1.76 -16.12 -4.27
CA ILE A 123 0.53 -16.90 -4.44
C ILE A 123 -0.62 -16.16 -3.77
N LEU A 124 -1.68 -15.94 -4.52
CA LEU A 124 -2.85 -15.20 -4.11
C LEU A 124 -4.03 -16.11 -3.75
N THR A 125 -4.98 -15.57 -3.01
CA THR A 125 -6.26 -16.22 -2.73
C THR A 125 -7.40 -15.20 -2.71
N ILE A 126 -8.55 -15.60 -3.22
CA ILE A 126 -9.81 -14.84 -3.13
C ILE A 126 -10.76 -15.45 -2.10
N ARG A 127 -10.29 -16.43 -1.33
CA ARG A 127 -11.09 -17.02 -0.25
C ARG A 127 -11.08 -16.07 0.96
N GLY A 128 -12.26 -15.57 1.29
CA GLY A 128 -12.45 -14.67 2.42
C GLY A 128 -13.48 -13.58 2.14
N PRO A 129 -13.94 -12.88 3.18
CA PRO A 129 -14.94 -11.83 3.03
C PRO A 129 -14.40 -10.67 2.18
N LYS A 130 -15.25 -10.14 1.33
CA LYS A 130 -14.94 -8.97 0.46
C LYS A 130 -13.74 -9.15 -0.48
N LEU A 131 -13.33 -10.39 -0.79
CA LEU A 131 -12.32 -10.73 -1.80
C LEU A 131 -12.99 -11.20 -3.08
N GLY A 132 -12.31 -11.06 -4.22
CA GLY A 132 -12.79 -11.50 -5.54
C GLY A 132 -12.83 -10.38 -6.56
N LYS A 133 -13.62 -10.56 -7.62
CA LYS A 133 -13.75 -9.59 -8.71
C LYS A 133 -14.38 -8.28 -8.23
N VAL A 134 -13.70 -7.17 -8.47
CA VAL A 134 -14.18 -5.82 -8.22
C VAL A 134 -15.13 -5.40 -9.33
N ARG A 135 -16.30 -4.87 -8.97
CA ARG A 135 -17.32 -4.41 -9.92
C ARG A 135 -17.86 -3.04 -9.53
N ASN A 136 -18.28 -2.25 -10.51
CA ASN A 136 -18.92 -0.95 -10.28
C ASN A 136 -18.10 -0.01 -9.38
N ALA A 137 -16.79 0.03 -9.58
CA ALA A 137 -15.87 0.85 -8.80
C ALA A 137 -14.84 1.54 -9.71
N VAL A 138 -14.34 2.67 -9.24
CA VAL A 138 -13.20 3.36 -9.82
C VAL A 138 -11.98 3.08 -8.95
N ILE A 139 -10.82 2.88 -9.59
CA ILE A 139 -9.58 2.56 -8.91
C ILE A 139 -8.63 3.73 -9.07
N PHE A 140 -8.18 4.25 -7.93
CA PHE A 140 -7.14 5.27 -7.87
C PHE A 140 -5.81 4.62 -7.48
N ASP A 141 -4.75 5.11 -8.11
CA ASP A 141 -3.38 4.70 -7.80
C ASP A 141 -2.73 5.72 -6.88
N VAL A 142 -2.15 5.22 -5.81
CA VAL A 142 -1.39 6.02 -4.82
C VAL A 142 -0.06 5.33 -4.50
N GLU A 143 0.87 6.08 -3.94
CA GLU A 143 2.13 5.49 -3.48
C GLU A 143 1.88 4.47 -2.36
N PRO A 144 2.34 3.20 -2.49
CA PRO A 144 2.14 2.18 -1.45
C PRO A 144 2.62 2.60 -0.06
N MET A 145 3.69 3.39 0.00
CA MET A 145 4.24 3.93 1.23
C MET A 145 3.28 4.88 1.98
N LYS A 146 2.32 5.48 1.28
CA LYS A 146 1.33 6.40 1.85
C LYS A 146 0.05 5.71 2.33
N ILE A 147 -0.13 4.44 2.00
CA ILE A 147 -1.30 3.65 2.40
C ILE A 147 -1.57 3.69 3.91
N PRO A 148 -0.59 3.53 4.81
CA PRO A 148 -0.85 3.64 6.25
C PRO A 148 -1.42 5.01 6.65
N ARG A 149 -1.04 6.09 5.94
CA ARG A 149 -1.55 7.44 6.20
C ARG A 149 -2.98 7.62 5.69
N ILE A 150 -3.31 7.00 4.54
CA ILE A 150 -4.67 6.99 3.97
C ILE A 150 -5.62 6.20 4.87
N ILE A 151 -5.18 5.08 5.41
CA ILE A 151 -5.98 4.30 6.37
C ILE A 151 -6.15 5.08 7.68
N GLY A 152 -5.06 5.67 8.18
CA GLY A 152 -5.03 6.34 9.47
C GLY A 152 -4.98 5.37 10.66
N ARG A 153 -4.86 5.91 11.87
CA ARG A 153 -4.86 5.08 13.11
C ARG A 153 -6.20 4.37 13.24
N LYS A 154 -6.17 3.04 13.33
CA LYS A 154 -7.38 2.20 13.44
C LYS A 154 -8.44 2.49 12.36
N GLY A 155 -8.02 2.93 11.17
CA GLY A 155 -8.94 3.24 10.08
C GLY A 155 -9.60 4.62 10.15
N SER A 156 -9.18 5.51 11.05
CA SER A 156 -9.86 6.80 11.30
C SER A 156 -9.95 7.69 10.07
N MET A 157 -8.89 7.79 9.26
CA MET A 157 -8.89 8.65 8.08
C MET A 157 -9.81 8.10 6.99
N ILE A 158 -9.71 6.81 6.68
CA ILE A 158 -10.55 6.21 5.63
C ILE A 158 -12.02 6.19 6.02
N ASN A 159 -12.36 5.92 7.29
CA ASN A 159 -13.74 5.93 7.77
C ASN A 159 -14.33 7.33 7.69
N MET A 160 -13.59 8.35 8.11
CA MET A 160 -14.00 9.76 7.95
C MET A 160 -14.30 10.10 6.48
N MET A 161 -13.45 9.69 5.54
CA MET A 161 -13.69 9.93 4.11
C MET A 161 -14.96 9.23 3.62
N LYS A 162 -15.19 7.97 4.03
CA LYS A 162 -16.39 7.21 3.70
C LYS A 162 -17.67 7.92 4.19
N GLU A 163 -17.65 8.36 5.44
CA GLU A 163 -18.81 9.03 6.08
C GLU A 163 -19.14 10.35 5.41
N ILE A 164 -18.14 11.22 5.20
CA ILE A 164 -18.38 12.57 4.65
C ILE A 164 -18.83 12.50 3.20
N VAL A 165 -18.18 11.67 2.37
CA VAL A 165 -18.51 11.57 0.94
C VAL A 165 -19.69 10.64 0.69
N GLY A 166 -20.00 9.76 1.63
CA GLY A 166 -21.12 8.81 1.51
C GLY A 166 -20.88 7.79 0.40
N CYS A 167 -19.70 7.16 0.38
CA CYS A 167 -19.38 6.07 -0.53
C CYS A 167 -18.44 5.05 0.13
N GLU A 168 -18.50 3.79 -0.32
CA GLU A 168 -17.60 2.77 0.18
C GLU A 168 -16.21 2.93 -0.47
N ILE A 169 -15.16 2.86 0.35
CA ILE A 169 -13.77 2.96 -0.07
C ILE A 169 -13.02 1.78 0.50
N GLU A 170 -12.26 1.08 -0.32
CA GLU A 170 -11.41 -0.01 0.11
C GLU A 170 -9.97 0.24 -0.36
N VAL A 171 -8.99 -0.21 0.42
CA VAL A 171 -7.57 0.07 0.17
C VAL A 171 -6.80 -1.23 0.06
N GLY A 172 -6.05 -1.38 -1.03
CA GLY A 172 -5.04 -2.42 -1.19
C GLY A 172 -3.67 -1.93 -0.72
N GLN A 173 -2.92 -2.80 -0.04
CA GLN A 173 -1.57 -2.49 0.45
C GLN A 173 -0.59 -2.14 -0.69
N ASN A 174 -0.91 -2.55 -1.90
CA ASN A 174 -0.14 -2.27 -3.11
C ASN A 174 -0.39 -0.89 -3.74
N GLY A 175 -1.03 0.04 -3.02
CA GLY A 175 -1.23 1.40 -3.51
C GLY A 175 -2.44 1.58 -4.42
N LYS A 176 -3.40 0.65 -4.41
CA LYS A 176 -4.66 0.79 -5.16
C LYS A 176 -5.81 1.05 -4.20
N VAL A 177 -6.56 2.12 -4.45
CA VAL A 177 -7.75 2.52 -3.69
C VAL A 177 -8.99 2.31 -4.56
N ILE A 178 -9.91 1.49 -4.09
CA ILE A 178 -11.17 1.17 -4.75
C ILE A 178 -12.25 2.08 -4.18
N VAL A 179 -12.96 2.80 -5.03
CA VAL A 179 -14.08 3.68 -4.66
C VAL A 179 -15.34 3.21 -5.36
N TYR A 180 -16.31 2.77 -4.59
CA TYR A 180 -17.60 2.31 -5.09
C TYR A 180 -18.57 3.49 -5.21
N SER A 181 -18.48 4.22 -6.31
CA SER A 181 -19.37 5.32 -6.65
C SER A 181 -19.48 5.48 -8.16
N LYS A 182 -20.66 5.89 -8.62
CA LYS A 182 -20.89 6.33 -10.02
C LYS A 182 -20.98 7.85 -10.14
N ASP A 183 -20.96 8.55 -9.02
CA ASP A 183 -21.09 10.00 -8.97
C ASP A 183 -19.73 10.68 -9.24
N PRO A 184 -19.58 11.41 -10.35
CA PRO A 184 -18.34 12.07 -10.70
C PRO A 184 -17.86 13.09 -9.65
N ALA A 185 -18.80 13.77 -8.97
CA ALA A 185 -18.47 14.76 -7.94
C ALA A 185 -17.82 14.08 -6.72
N LYS A 186 -18.37 12.95 -6.28
CA LYS A 186 -17.80 12.15 -5.19
C LYS A 186 -16.41 11.60 -5.56
N LEU A 187 -16.24 11.11 -6.80
CA LEU A 187 -14.98 10.58 -7.28
C LEU A 187 -13.88 11.65 -7.29
N ARG A 188 -14.19 12.87 -7.77
CA ARG A 188 -13.25 14.01 -7.74
C ARG A 188 -12.83 14.38 -6.33
N LEU A 189 -13.79 14.46 -5.40
CA LEU A 189 -13.49 14.79 -3.99
C LEU A 189 -12.53 13.75 -3.35
N ILE A 190 -12.75 12.47 -3.62
CA ILE A 190 -11.87 11.41 -3.14
C ILE A 190 -10.49 11.52 -3.78
N GLU A 191 -10.42 11.74 -5.10
CA GLU A 191 -9.16 11.92 -5.80
C GLU A 191 -8.35 13.09 -5.24
N GLU A 192 -8.97 14.25 -5.03
CA GLU A 192 -8.34 15.42 -4.42
C GLU A 192 -7.85 15.13 -3.00
N ALA A 193 -8.64 14.41 -2.20
CA ALA A 193 -8.24 14.00 -0.87
C ALA A 193 -7.03 13.07 -0.88
N LEU A 194 -7.02 12.05 -1.75
CA LEU A 194 -5.91 11.12 -1.90
C LEU A 194 -4.63 11.86 -2.33
N ARG A 195 -4.71 12.71 -3.35
CA ARG A 195 -3.56 13.52 -3.81
C ARG A 195 -3.03 14.46 -2.72
N LYS A 196 -3.92 15.04 -1.93
CA LYS A 196 -3.51 15.89 -0.80
C LYS A 196 -2.83 15.08 0.29
N ILE A 197 -3.35 13.90 0.63
CA ILE A 197 -2.73 13.00 1.60
C ILE A 197 -1.33 12.57 1.13
N GLU A 198 -1.15 12.26 -0.15
CA GLU A 198 0.16 11.89 -0.70
C GLU A 198 1.19 13.03 -0.56
N ARG A 199 0.81 14.26 -0.89
CA ARG A 199 1.69 15.43 -0.81
C ARG A 199 2.01 15.84 0.62
N GLU A 200 1.01 15.82 1.50
CA GLU A 200 1.09 16.35 2.85
C GLU A 200 1.21 15.25 3.93
N ALA A 201 1.58 14.02 3.57
CA ALA A 201 1.62 12.87 4.51
C ALA A 201 2.46 13.11 5.77
N HIS A 202 3.44 14.00 5.71
CA HIS A 202 4.35 14.35 6.80
C HIS A 202 3.82 15.44 7.72
N ILE A 203 2.74 16.15 7.36
CA ILE A 203 2.22 17.30 8.11
C ILE A 203 1.31 16.83 9.24
N SER A 204 1.42 17.46 10.42
CA SER A 204 0.48 17.28 11.53
C SER A 204 -0.86 17.97 11.22
N GLY A 205 -1.96 17.49 11.83
CA GLY A 205 -3.30 18.06 11.61
C GLY A 205 -3.90 17.79 10.22
N LEU A 206 -3.31 16.86 9.45
CA LEU A 206 -3.79 16.54 8.10
C LEU A 206 -5.24 16.04 8.10
N SER A 207 -5.66 15.30 9.13
CA SER A 207 -7.04 14.77 9.23
C SER A 207 -8.07 15.88 9.22
N ASP A 208 -7.84 16.97 9.96
CA ASP A 208 -8.76 18.11 10.02
C ASP A 208 -8.79 18.89 8.71
N LYS A 209 -7.63 19.02 8.05
CA LYS A 209 -7.55 19.65 6.73
C LYS A 209 -8.32 18.87 5.67
N ILE A 210 -8.22 17.53 5.67
CA ILE A 210 -8.99 16.66 4.75
C ILE A 210 -10.45 16.71 5.07
N ARG A 211 -10.85 16.64 6.35
CA ARG A 211 -12.25 16.78 6.79
C ARG A 211 -12.86 18.06 6.26
N ASN A 212 -12.25 19.20 6.57
CA ASN A 212 -12.75 20.52 6.15
C ASN A 212 -12.85 20.66 4.62
N MET A 213 -11.89 20.09 3.88
CA MET A 213 -11.91 20.09 2.41
C MET A 213 -13.10 19.28 1.88
N LEU A 214 -13.31 18.07 2.40
CA LEU A 214 -14.39 17.17 1.96
C LEU A 214 -15.77 17.75 2.31
N GLU A 215 -15.97 18.27 3.52
CA GLU A 215 -17.23 18.90 3.94
C GLU A 215 -17.61 20.09 3.06
N LYS A 216 -16.65 20.97 2.75
CA LYS A 216 -16.85 22.08 1.81
C LYS A 216 -17.19 21.58 0.41
N GLY A 217 -16.47 20.56 -0.09
CA GLY A 217 -16.70 20.00 -1.40
C GLY A 217 -18.08 19.36 -1.54
N VAL A 218 -18.53 18.61 -0.53
CA VAL A 218 -19.87 17.99 -0.53
C VAL A 218 -20.97 19.06 -0.49
N ARG A 219 -20.82 20.13 0.31
CA ARG A 219 -21.78 21.25 0.33
C ARG A 219 -21.91 21.90 -1.05
N ASN A 220 -20.78 22.22 -1.69
CA ASN A 220 -20.76 22.83 -3.01
C ASN A 220 -21.38 21.91 -4.10
N ALA A 221 -21.13 20.60 -4.03
CA ALA A 221 -21.73 19.63 -4.95
C ALA A 221 -23.25 19.56 -4.81
N ASN A 222 -23.76 19.64 -3.55
CA ASN A 222 -25.19 19.62 -3.27
C ASN A 222 -25.90 20.91 -3.73
N ILE A 223 -25.25 22.07 -3.62
CA ILE A 223 -25.81 23.35 -4.13
C ILE A 223 -25.97 23.27 -5.66
N ARG A 224 -24.93 22.89 -6.39
CA ARG A 224 -24.97 22.77 -7.85
C ARG A 224 -26.01 21.76 -8.36
N ARG A 225 -26.34 20.74 -7.57
CA ARG A 225 -27.42 19.78 -7.93
C ARG A 225 -28.84 20.32 -7.71
N LYS A 226 -29.01 21.33 -6.88
CA LYS A 226 -30.30 21.97 -6.66
C LYS A 226 -30.57 23.07 -7.67
N GLU A 227 -29.53 23.57 -8.33
CA GLU A 227 -29.60 24.64 -9.35
C GLU A 227 -29.67 24.11 -10.78
N ALA A 228 -29.47 22.78 -10.99
CA ALA A 228 -29.55 22.09 -12.28
C ALA A 228 -30.85 21.27 -12.40
#